data_88381f0008a03aaeff783bc33f653e8a
#
_entry.id   88381f0008a03aaeff783bc33f653e8a
#
_cell.length_a   1.000
_cell.length_b   1.000
_cell.length_c   1.000
_cell.angle_alpha   90.00
_cell.angle_beta   90.00
_cell.angle_gamma   90.00
#
_symmetry.space_group_name_H-M   'P 1'
#
loop_
_entity.id
_entity.type
_entity.pdbx_description
1 polymer ?
#
loop_
_entity_poly.entity_id
_entity_poly.type
_entity_poly.pdbx_seq_one_letter_code
_entity_poly.pdbx_strand_id
1 'polypeptide(L)'
;ADWQDIPPTADWLAEIYHGIEAADSFLFIISPDSVASEICTLEIEHAVKHNKRLIPVVWKDADDVHQAMTTHNWVFLRPEDDFEANFELLIQALDTDLEHVREHTRLLTRSIEWDQDQRSKGLALSRQELTMAEGWLTQGVSKEPRPAELHSEYIAFSRAAVSRIQRLIYSDIAVAFVLVLG
;
A
#
# COMPACT_ATOMS: atom_id res chain seq x y z
N ALA A 1 29.13 -20.83 3.97
CA ALA A 1 29.07 -19.43 4.36
C ALA A 1 27.71 -19.21 5.01
N ASP A 2 27.70 -18.87 6.28
CA ASP A 2 26.48 -18.64 7.04
C ASP A 2 25.89 -17.29 6.60
N TRP A 3 24.67 -17.28 6.11
CA TRP A 3 23.93 -16.09 5.68
C TRP A 3 23.61 -15.14 6.85
N GLN A 4 23.87 -15.59 8.09
CA GLN A 4 23.59 -14.87 9.32
C GLN A 4 24.65 -13.80 9.66
N ASP A 5 25.80 -13.79 9.00
CA ASP A 5 26.94 -12.92 9.37
C ASP A 5 27.11 -11.68 8.46
N ILE A 6 26.22 -11.45 7.48
CA ILE A 6 26.27 -10.24 6.66
C ILE A 6 25.30 -9.23 7.29
N PRO A 7 25.80 -8.16 7.95
CA PRO A 7 24.91 -7.11 8.44
C PRO A 7 24.18 -6.51 7.23
N PRO A 8 22.85 -6.39 7.30
CA PRO A 8 22.11 -5.75 6.23
C PRO A 8 22.67 -4.35 6.02
N THR A 9 23.16 -4.08 4.81
CA THR A 9 23.52 -2.70 4.45
C THR A 9 22.25 -1.86 4.43
N ALA A 10 22.35 -0.55 4.68
CA ALA A 10 21.18 0.35 4.60
C ALA A 10 20.48 0.24 3.25
N ASP A 11 21.23 -0.01 2.17
CA ASP A 11 20.71 -0.21 0.81
C ASP A 11 19.85 -1.47 0.70
N TRP A 12 20.26 -2.59 1.31
CA TRP A 12 19.50 -3.84 1.28
C TRP A 12 18.14 -3.72 1.98
N LEU A 13 18.08 -3.08 3.16
CA LEU A 13 16.83 -2.87 3.87
C LEU A 13 15.90 -1.91 3.10
N ALA A 14 16.45 -0.90 2.44
CA ALA A 14 15.69 0.00 1.59
C ALA A 14 15.06 -0.74 0.40
N GLU A 15 15.78 -1.67 -0.23
CA GLU A 15 15.24 -2.50 -1.32
C GLU A 15 14.08 -3.38 -0.83
N ILE A 16 14.17 -3.97 0.37
CA ILE A 16 13.08 -4.74 0.97
C ILE A 16 11.85 -3.83 1.17
N TYR A 17 12.04 -2.65 1.74
CA TYR A 17 10.96 -1.70 1.97
C TYR A 17 10.26 -1.29 0.66
N HIS A 18 11.02 -1.00 -0.38
CA HIS A 18 10.45 -0.74 -1.71
C HIS A 18 9.68 -1.94 -2.27
N GLY A 19 10.19 -3.16 -2.05
CA GLY A 19 9.47 -4.39 -2.40
C GLY A 19 8.12 -4.51 -1.69
N ILE A 20 8.08 -4.23 -0.38
CA ILE A 20 6.86 -4.24 0.42
C ILE A 20 5.88 -3.15 -0.07
N GLU A 21 6.36 -1.93 -0.32
CA GLU A 21 5.56 -0.81 -0.82
C GLU A 21 4.91 -1.12 -2.18
N ALA A 22 5.65 -1.78 -3.06
CA ALA A 22 5.21 -2.13 -4.42
C ALA A 22 4.33 -3.41 -4.48
N ALA A 23 4.35 -4.24 -3.44
CA ALA A 23 3.56 -5.47 -3.40
C ALA A 23 2.08 -5.19 -3.07
N ASP A 24 1.16 -5.96 -3.65
CA ASP A 24 -0.27 -5.88 -3.35
C ASP A 24 -0.61 -6.45 -1.97
N SER A 25 0.09 -7.48 -1.54
CA SER A 25 -0.12 -8.16 -0.27
C SER A 25 1.22 -8.53 0.38
N PHE A 26 1.26 -8.51 1.69
CA PHE A 26 2.40 -8.95 2.50
C PHE A 26 2.06 -10.28 3.15
N LEU A 27 2.64 -11.36 2.61
CA LEU A 27 2.49 -12.71 3.15
C LEU A 27 3.63 -12.97 4.13
N PHE A 28 3.29 -13.26 5.39
CA PHE A 28 4.25 -13.54 6.45
C PHE A 28 4.20 -15.02 6.85
N ILE A 29 5.31 -15.73 6.65
CA ILE A 29 5.42 -17.14 7.04
C ILE A 29 5.84 -17.21 8.50
N ILE A 30 4.91 -17.66 9.36
CA ILE A 30 5.11 -17.81 10.80
C ILE A 30 5.89 -19.10 11.07
N SER A 31 7.04 -18.96 11.72
CA SER A 31 7.86 -20.03 12.29
C SER A 31 8.64 -19.48 13.49
N PRO A 32 9.23 -20.32 14.37
CA PRO A 32 10.07 -19.84 15.46
C PRO A 32 11.21 -18.93 14.98
N ASP A 33 11.81 -19.23 13.82
CA ASP A 33 12.92 -18.46 13.27
C ASP A 33 12.46 -17.08 12.76
N SER A 34 11.33 -17.01 12.05
CA SER A 34 10.81 -15.75 11.52
C SER A 34 10.30 -14.80 12.63
N VAL A 35 9.69 -15.38 13.67
CA VAL A 35 9.20 -14.60 14.83
C VAL A 35 10.37 -14.05 15.66
N ALA A 36 11.48 -14.78 15.77
CA ALA A 36 12.68 -14.33 16.48
C ALA A 36 13.54 -13.34 15.65
N SER A 37 13.23 -13.13 14.37
CA SER A 37 14.02 -12.29 13.48
C SER A 37 13.67 -10.80 13.65
N GLU A 38 14.67 -9.99 14.03
CA GLU A 38 14.51 -8.52 14.07
C GLU A 38 14.18 -7.95 12.69
N ILE A 39 14.74 -8.52 11.63
CA ILE A 39 14.45 -8.08 10.23
C ILE A 39 12.99 -8.33 9.88
N CYS A 40 12.47 -9.52 10.16
CA CYS A 40 11.05 -9.82 9.92
C CYS A 40 10.13 -8.88 10.72
N THR A 41 10.52 -8.48 11.92
CA THR A 41 9.78 -7.48 12.71
C THR A 41 9.75 -6.13 11.99
N LEU A 42 10.88 -5.65 11.47
CA LEU A 42 10.96 -4.41 10.70
C LEU A 42 10.12 -4.46 9.41
N GLU A 43 10.11 -5.60 8.72
CA GLU A 43 9.28 -5.82 7.53
C GLU A 43 7.79 -5.73 7.87
N ILE A 44 7.35 -6.38 8.95
CA ILE A 44 5.97 -6.32 9.43
C ILE A 44 5.58 -4.89 9.79
N GLU A 45 6.41 -4.19 10.56
CA GLU A 45 6.16 -2.79 10.95
C GLU A 45 6.05 -1.89 9.73
N HIS A 46 6.91 -2.09 8.73
CA HIS A 46 6.85 -1.33 7.47
C HIS A 46 5.56 -1.62 6.69
N ALA A 47 5.15 -2.87 6.59
CA ALA A 47 3.90 -3.26 5.95
C ALA A 47 2.68 -2.65 6.68
N VAL A 48 2.68 -2.67 8.02
CA VAL A 48 1.65 -2.04 8.87
C VAL A 48 1.59 -0.52 8.65
N LYS A 49 2.74 0.15 8.64
CA LYS A 49 2.85 1.60 8.41
C LYS A 49 2.17 2.03 7.11
N HIS A 50 2.25 1.20 6.09
CA HIS A 50 1.68 1.47 4.77
C HIS A 50 0.30 0.82 4.55
N ASN A 51 -0.33 0.30 5.60
CA ASN A 51 -1.61 -0.40 5.55
C ASN A 51 -1.65 -1.48 4.47
N LYS A 52 -0.58 -2.26 4.32
CA LYS A 52 -0.57 -3.38 3.37
C LYS A 52 -1.51 -4.48 3.83
N ARG A 53 -2.09 -5.22 2.88
CA ARG A 53 -2.84 -6.44 3.21
C ARG A 53 -1.88 -7.46 3.83
N LEU A 54 -2.15 -7.84 5.08
CA LEU A 54 -1.34 -8.81 5.81
C LEU A 54 -1.99 -10.20 5.72
N ILE A 55 -1.22 -11.21 5.33
CA ILE A 55 -1.67 -12.60 5.22
C ILE A 55 -0.72 -13.47 6.03
N PRO A 56 -1.08 -13.80 7.30
CA PRO A 56 -0.27 -14.70 8.12
C PRO A 56 -0.43 -16.16 7.66
N VAL A 57 0.68 -16.84 7.42
CA VAL A 57 0.74 -18.25 7.04
C VAL A 57 1.56 -19.02 8.06
N VAL A 58 0.96 -19.97 8.75
CA VAL A 58 1.64 -20.79 9.76
C VAL A 58 2.31 -21.99 9.08
N TRP A 59 3.63 -21.98 9.06
CA TRP A 59 4.45 -23.12 8.64
C TRP A 59 4.86 -24.01 9.81
N LYS A 60 5.14 -23.38 10.96
CA LYS A 60 5.40 -24.04 12.25
C LYS A 60 4.83 -23.18 13.36
N ASP A 61 4.27 -23.82 14.39
CA ASP A 61 3.79 -23.09 15.55
C ASP A 61 4.94 -22.28 16.20
N ALA A 62 4.63 -21.07 16.59
CA ALA A 62 5.56 -20.17 17.25
C ALA A 62 4.81 -19.36 18.32
N ASP A 63 5.52 -19.09 19.43
CA ASP A 63 5.06 -18.15 20.45
C ASP A 63 5.47 -16.72 20.09
N ASP A 64 4.89 -15.74 20.76
CA ASP A 64 5.25 -14.32 20.64
C ASP A 64 5.12 -13.72 19.22
N VAL A 65 4.16 -14.21 18.42
CA VAL A 65 3.86 -13.69 17.10
C VAL A 65 3.51 -12.19 17.18
N HIS A 66 4.05 -11.39 16.26
CA HIS A 66 3.83 -9.95 16.22
C HIS A 66 2.32 -9.60 16.25
N GLN A 67 1.94 -8.63 17.09
CA GLN A 67 0.54 -8.29 17.36
C GLN A 67 -0.28 -7.98 16.09
N ALA A 68 0.32 -7.35 15.09
CA ALA A 68 -0.37 -7.06 13.83
C ALA A 68 -0.86 -8.31 13.11
N MET A 69 -0.18 -9.45 13.25
CA MET A 69 -0.58 -10.73 12.64
C MET A 69 -1.73 -11.40 13.40
N THR A 70 -1.87 -11.17 14.70
CA THR A 70 -2.88 -11.84 15.54
C THR A 70 -4.31 -11.37 15.30
N THR A 71 -4.48 -10.24 14.63
CA THR A 71 -5.81 -9.68 14.29
C THR A 71 -6.37 -10.21 12.97
N HIS A 72 -5.60 -11.01 12.23
CA HIS A 72 -5.97 -11.56 10.93
C HIS A 72 -6.27 -13.06 11.02
N ASN A 73 -7.02 -13.57 10.07
CA ASN A 73 -7.23 -15.03 9.93
C ASN A 73 -5.94 -15.68 9.45
N TRP A 74 -5.48 -16.69 10.16
CA TRP A 74 -4.27 -17.41 9.81
C TRP A 74 -4.58 -18.55 8.83
N VAL A 75 -3.69 -18.73 7.86
CA VAL A 75 -3.70 -19.91 6.99
C VAL A 75 -2.67 -20.90 7.51
N PHE A 76 -3.07 -22.12 7.76
CA PHE A 76 -2.21 -23.16 8.33
C PHE A 76 -1.69 -24.08 7.23
N LEU A 77 -0.37 -24.07 6.99
CA LEU A 77 0.32 -24.92 6.01
C LEU A 77 1.40 -25.77 6.70
N ARG A 78 1.14 -26.23 7.92
CA ARG A 78 2.04 -27.11 8.66
C ARG A 78 2.04 -28.51 8.02
N PRO A 79 3.09 -29.34 8.27
CA PRO A 79 3.17 -30.68 7.69
C PRO A 79 1.99 -31.62 8.00
N GLU A 80 1.28 -31.39 9.12
CA GLU A 80 0.11 -32.14 9.55
C GLU A 80 -1.22 -31.62 9.01
N ASP A 81 -1.24 -30.45 8.41
CA ASP A 81 -2.46 -29.84 7.87
C ASP A 81 -2.78 -30.35 6.45
N ASP A 82 -4.04 -30.22 6.03
CA ASP A 82 -4.42 -30.44 4.64
C ASP A 82 -3.90 -29.29 3.76
N PHE A 83 -2.74 -29.52 3.13
CA PHE A 83 -2.07 -28.51 2.33
C PHE A 83 -2.93 -28.00 1.18
N GLU A 84 -3.57 -28.89 0.42
CA GLU A 84 -4.35 -28.50 -0.77
C GLU A 84 -5.54 -27.62 -0.38
N ALA A 85 -6.31 -28.02 0.63
CA ALA A 85 -7.45 -27.25 1.10
C ALA A 85 -7.02 -25.88 1.67
N ASN A 86 -5.95 -25.82 2.45
CA ASN A 86 -5.48 -24.57 3.04
C ASN A 86 -4.76 -23.67 2.03
N PHE A 87 -4.12 -24.25 1.01
CA PHE A 87 -3.54 -23.47 -0.08
C PHE A 87 -4.63 -22.79 -0.94
N GLU A 88 -5.77 -23.46 -1.16
CA GLU A 88 -6.93 -22.84 -1.78
C GLU A 88 -7.47 -21.66 -0.98
N LEU A 89 -7.49 -21.75 0.36
CA LEU A 89 -7.87 -20.63 1.24
C LEU A 89 -6.88 -19.46 1.11
N LEU A 90 -5.59 -19.74 0.99
CA LEU A 90 -4.57 -18.71 0.74
C LEU A 90 -4.82 -17.98 -0.58
N ILE A 91 -5.08 -18.72 -1.66
CA ILE A 91 -5.38 -18.13 -2.97
C ILE A 91 -6.66 -17.28 -2.89
N GLN A 92 -7.71 -17.76 -2.23
CA GLN A 92 -8.93 -16.97 -2.03
C GLN A 92 -8.67 -15.68 -1.25
N ALA A 93 -7.81 -15.72 -0.21
CA ALA A 93 -7.43 -14.54 0.55
C ALA A 93 -6.67 -13.53 -0.32
N LEU A 94 -5.80 -13.99 -1.22
CA LEU A 94 -5.07 -13.14 -2.17
C LEU A 94 -5.98 -12.50 -3.21
N ASP A 95 -6.98 -13.24 -3.70
CA ASP A 95 -7.90 -12.79 -4.75
C ASP A 95 -9.06 -11.93 -4.24
N THR A 96 -9.29 -11.91 -2.93
CA THR A 96 -10.37 -11.12 -2.32
C THR A 96 -10.13 -9.63 -2.53
N ASP A 97 -11.12 -8.92 -3.08
CA ASP A 97 -11.07 -7.46 -3.33
C ASP A 97 -9.81 -7.00 -4.10
N LEU A 98 -9.30 -7.81 -5.01
CA LEU A 98 -8.02 -7.61 -5.68
C LEU A 98 -7.91 -6.25 -6.39
N GLU A 99 -8.99 -5.75 -7.00
CA GLU A 99 -9.00 -4.41 -7.63
C GLU A 99 -8.78 -3.30 -6.61
N HIS A 100 -9.39 -3.41 -5.43
CA HIS A 100 -9.20 -2.46 -4.34
C HIS A 100 -7.74 -2.47 -3.84
N VAL A 101 -7.16 -3.66 -3.69
CA VAL A 101 -5.77 -3.83 -3.23
C VAL A 101 -4.78 -3.28 -4.25
N ARG A 102 -4.98 -3.56 -5.53
CA ARG A 102 -4.13 -3.02 -6.61
C ARG A 102 -4.18 -1.50 -6.67
N GLU A 103 -5.37 -0.93 -6.50
CA GLU A 103 -5.51 0.53 -6.48
C GLU A 103 -4.86 1.14 -5.23
N HIS A 104 -4.95 0.46 -4.07
CA HIS A 104 -4.21 0.82 -2.86
C HIS A 104 -2.71 0.91 -3.15
N THR A 105 -2.12 -0.15 -3.72
CA THR A 105 -0.68 -0.20 -4.04
C THR A 105 -0.30 0.86 -5.06
N ARG A 106 -1.08 1.03 -6.13
CA ARG A 106 -0.83 2.03 -7.17
C ARG A 106 -0.79 3.46 -6.60
N LEU A 107 -1.79 3.81 -5.79
CA LEU A 107 -1.87 5.12 -5.17
C LEU A 107 -0.81 5.31 -4.09
N LEU A 108 -0.48 4.25 -3.33
CA LEU A 108 0.59 4.28 -2.33
C LEU A 108 1.94 4.62 -2.98
N THR A 109 2.34 3.87 -3.99
CA THR A 109 3.61 4.09 -4.69
C THR A 109 3.71 5.53 -5.22
N ARG A 110 2.66 6.03 -5.86
CA ARG A 110 2.62 7.41 -6.36
C ARG A 110 2.63 8.46 -5.25
N SER A 111 1.99 8.19 -4.13
CA SER A 111 1.98 9.12 -2.99
C SER A 111 3.34 9.17 -2.28
N ILE A 112 4.05 8.05 -2.21
CA ILE A 112 5.44 7.99 -1.70
C ILE A 112 6.37 8.77 -2.63
N GLU A 113 6.30 8.55 -3.95
CA GLU A 113 7.09 9.29 -4.93
C GLU A 113 6.84 10.80 -4.82
N TRP A 114 5.57 11.20 -4.71
CA TRP A 114 5.18 12.59 -4.54
C TRP A 114 5.74 13.20 -3.23
N ASP A 115 5.70 12.47 -2.13
CA ASP A 115 6.20 12.96 -0.85
C ASP A 115 7.72 13.09 -0.87
N GLN A 116 8.44 12.13 -1.47
CA GLN A 116 9.89 12.14 -1.66
C GLN A 116 10.35 13.27 -2.58
N ASP A 117 9.57 13.61 -3.62
CA ASP A 117 9.83 14.75 -4.53
C ASP A 117 9.28 16.09 -3.98
N GLN A 118 9.33 16.26 -2.65
CA GLN A 118 8.94 17.50 -1.96
C GLN A 118 7.52 17.98 -2.33
N ARG A 119 6.62 17.02 -2.59
CA ARG A 119 5.21 17.26 -2.93
C ARG A 119 5.03 18.07 -4.21
N SER A 120 5.81 17.73 -5.23
CA SER A 120 5.87 18.41 -6.52
C SER A 120 4.50 18.41 -7.22
N LYS A 121 4.14 19.56 -7.81
CA LYS A 121 2.89 19.71 -8.58
C LYS A 121 2.86 18.88 -9.86
N GLY A 122 4.01 18.51 -10.39
CA GLY A 122 4.14 17.68 -11.58
C GLY A 122 3.63 16.25 -11.36
N LEU A 123 3.60 15.80 -10.11
CA LEU A 123 3.15 14.44 -9.74
C LEU A 123 1.66 14.38 -9.36
N ALA A 124 0.91 15.50 -9.43
CA ALA A 124 -0.52 15.50 -9.16
C ALA A 124 -1.28 14.56 -10.11
N LEU A 125 -2.33 13.92 -9.60
CA LEU A 125 -3.25 13.12 -10.41
C LEU A 125 -3.92 13.97 -11.48
N SER A 126 -4.07 13.42 -12.68
CA SER A 126 -4.93 13.99 -13.72
C SER A 126 -6.39 14.03 -13.23
N ARG A 127 -7.24 14.81 -13.91
CA ARG A 127 -8.66 14.92 -13.54
C ARG A 127 -9.38 13.57 -13.50
N GLN A 128 -9.09 12.70 -14.48
CA GLN A 128 -9.72 11.39 -14.56
C GLN A 128 -9.23 10.47 -13.43
N GLU A 129 -7.92 10.42 -13.21
CA GLU A 129 -7.33 9.64 -12.13
C GLU A 129 -7.82 10.11 -10.75
N LEU A 130 -7.95 11.42 -10.56
CA LEU A 130 -8.47 12.00 -9.31
C LEU A 130 -9.90 11.53 -9.03
N THR A 131 -10.78 11.53 -10.03
CA THR A 131 -12.16 11.06 -9.85
C THR A 131 -12.19 9.58 -9.42
N MET A 132 -11.35 8.75 -10.04
CA MET A 132 -11.24 7.33 -9.67
C MET A 132 -10.68 7.15 -8.25
N ALA A 133 -9.63 7.89 -7.92
CA ALA A 133 -8.99 7.82 -6.60
C ALA A 133 -9.92 8.31 -5.47
N GLU A 134 -10.73 9.35 -5.71
CA GLU A 134 -11.73 9.82 -4.75
C GLU A 134 -12.84 8.79 -4.51
N GLY A 135 -13.29 8.12 -5.59
CA GLY A 135 -14.26 7.02 -5.49
C GLY A 135 -13.70 5.84 -4.71
N TRP A 136 -12.45 5.45 -4.98
CA TRP A 136 -11.74 4.41 -4.26
C TRP A 136 -11.56 4.77 -2.77
N LEU A 137 -11.14 6.01 -2.46
CA LEU A 137 -10.94 6.47 -1.09
C LEU A 137 -12.25 6.39 -0.28
N THR A 138 -13.38 6.78 -0.90
CA THR A 138 -14.69 6.75 -0.25
C THR A 138 -15.14 5.31 0.05
N GLN A 139 -14.95 4.38 -0.89
CA GLN A 139 -15.31 2.98 -0.74
C GLN A 139 -14.36 2.23 0.19
N GLY A 140 -13.09 2.65 0.24
CA GLY A 140 -12.02 2.00 0.98
C GLY A 140 -12.15 2.09 2.50
N VAL A 141 -13.00 2.96 3.04
CA VAL A 141 -13.22 3.10 4.50
C VAL A 141 -13.71 1.80 5.14
N SER A 142 -14.48 1.00 4.41
CA SER A 142 -15.04 -0.29 4.87
C SER A 142 -14.31 -1.52 4.31
N LYS A 143 -13.20 -1.33 3.59
CA LYS A 143 -12.42 -2.40 2.97
C LYS A 143 -11.06 -2.58 3.64
N GLU A 144 -10.45 -3.74 3.40
CA GLU A 144 -9.06 -4.04 3.78
C GLU A 144 -8.23 -4.33 2.51
N PRO A 145 -7.05 -3.72 2.38
CA PRO A 145 -6.42 -2.74 3.30
C PRO A 145 -7.14 -1.38 3.27
N ARG A 146 -7.16 -0.69 4.43
CA ARG A 146 -7.70 0.67 4.48
C ARG A 146 -6.76 1.65 3.80
N PRO A 147 -7.30 2.75 3.23
CA PRO A 147 -6.46 3.82 2.74
C PRO A 147 -5.51 4.34 3.83
N ALA A 148 -4.23 4.47 3.53
CA ALA A 148 -3.25 5.10 4.40
C ALA A 148 -3.46 6.63 4.43
N GLU A 149 -2.93 7.31 5.45
CA GLU A 149 -2.99 8.77 5.58
C GLU A 149 -2.39 9.47 4.35
N LEU A 150 -1.26 8.97 3.86
CA LEU A 150 -0.56 9.52 2.69
C LEU A 150 -1.41 9.49 1.41
N HIS A 151 -2.29 8.49 1.24
CA HIS A 151 -3.26 8.49 0.15
C HIS A 151 -4.21 9.68 0.22
N SER A 152 -4.74 9.95 1.41
CA SER A 152 -5.68 11.05 1.63
C SER A 152 -5.03 12.40 1.37
N GLU A 153 -3.79 12.60 1.83
CA GLU A 153 -3.01 13.81 1.59
C GLU A 153 -2.73 14.02 0.09
N TYR A 154 -2.29 12.96 -0.59
CA TYR A 154 -1.98 13.02 -2.02
C TYR A 154 -3.21 13.32 -2.89
N ILE A 155 -4.36 12.70 -2.57
CA ILE A 155 -5.63 12.94 -3.28
C ILE A 155 -6.11 14.38 -3.02
N ALA A 156 -6.04 14.87 -1.77
CA ALA A 156 -6.41 16.24 -1.44
C ALA A 156 -5.53 17.27 -2.15
N PHE A 157 -4.22 17.04 -2.20
CA PHE A 157 -3.27 17.87 -2.95
C PHE A 157 -3.62 17.89 -4.44
N SER A 158 -3.87 16.72 -5.04
CA SER A 158 -4.23 16.60 -6.46
C SER A 158 -5.53 17.34 -6.78
N ARG A 159 -6.54 17.26 -5.91
CA ARG A 159 -7.79 18.02 -6.01
C ARG A 159 -7.53 19.53 -6.06
N ALA A 160 -6.68 20.02 -5.16
CA ALA A 160 -6.32 21.43 -5.12
C ALA A 160 -5.59 21.87 -6.41
N ALA A 161 -4.70 21.05 -6.95
CA ALA A 161 -3.99 21.30 -8.19
C ALA A 161 -4.94 21.40 -9.39
N VAL A 162 -5.83 20.40 -9.56
CA VAL A 162 -6.84 20.39 -10.64
C VAL A 162 -7.77 21.59 -10.54
N SER A 163 -8.23 21.95 -9.33
CA SER A 163 -9.13 23.09 -9.13
C SER A 163 -8.47 24.44 -9.48
N ARG A 164 -7.17 24.60 -9.23
CA ARG A 164 -6.42 25.81 -9.61
C ARG A 164 -6.33 25.95 -11.13
N ILE A 165 -6.02 24.87 -11.84
CA ILE A 165 -5.94 24.88 -13.32
C ILE A 165 -7.31 25.26 -13.91
N GLN A 166 -8.39 24.71 -13.39
CA GLN A 166 -9.74 25.07 -13.86
C GLN A 166 -10.06 26.54 -13.66
N ARG A 167 -9.74 27.11 -12.50
CA ARG A 167 -9.97 28.55 -12.23
C ARG A 167 -9.19 29.43 -13.20
N LEU A 168 -7.94 29.07 -13.53
CA LEU A 168 -7.14 29.81 -14.52
C LEU A 168 -7.78 29.77 -15.91
N ILE A 169 -8.20 28.58 -16.37
CA ILE A 169 -8.85 28.42 -17.68
C ILE A 169 -10.15 29.25 -17.75
N TYR A 170 -10.98 29.22 -16.71
CA TYR A 170 -12.22 30.00 -16.69
C TYR A 170 -11.96 31.52 -16.62
N SER A 171 -10.92 31.97 -15.92
CA SER A 171 -10.56 33.38 -15.89
C SER A 171 -10.09 33.87 -17.26
N ASP A 172 -9.28 33.09 -17.97
CA ASP A 172 -8.77 33.45 -19.31
C ASP A 172 -9.90 33.48 -20.35
N ILE A 173 -10.85 32.53 -20.28
CA ILE A 173 -12.04 32.51 -21.14
C ILE A 173 -12.91 33.76 -20.86
N ALA A 174 -13.12 34.11 -19.60
CA ALA A 174 -13.91 35.29 -19.23
C ALA A 174 -13.28 36.61 -19.73
N VAL A 175 -11.96 36.72 -19.62
CA VAL A 175 -11.21 37.89 -20.16
C VAL A 175 -11.30 37.94 -21.69
N ALA A 176 -11.12 36.81 -22.38
CA ALA A 176 -11.24 36.73 -23.82
C ALA A 176 -12.66 37.11 -24.30
N PHE A 177 -13.69 36.73 -23.59
CA PHE A 177 -15.10 37.04 -23.90
C PHE A 177 -15.41 38.53 -23.76
N VAL A 178 -14.85 39.19 -22.73
CA VAL A 178 -14.98 40.65 -22.54
C VAL A 178 -14.28 41.43 -23.64
N LEU A 179 -13.11 40.95 -24.11
CA LEU A 179 -12.37 41.62 -25.20
C LEU A 179 -13.01 41.49 -26.58
N VAL A 180 -13.87 40.51 -26.80
CA VAL A 180 -14.56 40.30 -28.10
C VAL A 180 -15.89 41.06 -28.18
N LEU A 181 -16.50 41.42 -27.06
CA LEU A 181 -17.79 42.11 -26.98
C LEU A 181 -17.67 43.64 -26.70
N GLY A 182 -16.47 44.17 -26.45
CA GLY A 182 -16.19 45.59 -26.26
C GLY A 182 -15.49 46.19 -27.46
#